data_d402368ca4f66ac7edea624009356994
#
_entry.id   d402368ca4f66ac7edea624009356994
#
_cell.length_a   1.000
_cell.length_b   1.000
_cell.length_c   1.000
_cell.angle_alpha   90.00
_cell.angle_beta   90.00
_cell.angle_gamma   90.00
#
_symmetry.space_group_name_H-M   'P 1'
#
loop_
_entity.id
_entity.type
_entity.pdbx_description
1 polymer ?
#
loop_
_entity_poly.entity_id
_entity_poly.type
_entity_poly.pdbx_seq_one_letter_code
_entity_poly.pdbx_strand_id
1 'polypeptide(L)'
;TKEVMNEMYAYTMIDLMKGVTRFGTASGELRRMGIPETVEIAGKTGTTQNNSDGWFMGITPNLATGVWVGWEDRATHFFNTGEGKSEKMALPIWGIFMKKVWADKELGITPDDKFAKPSNWTGDCADLQGLGGYGDDGGLQTIDQIKNPKPKDNQPKNNKPKEENLNENLNKDEVDFNQ
;
A
#
# COMPACT_ATOMS: atom_id res chain seq x y z
N THR A 1 -24.63 22.07 1.05
CA THR A 1 -23.35 21.34 0.97
C THR A 1 -22.31 22.23 0.32
N LYS A 2 -21.12 22.32 0.92
CA LYS A 2 -19.99 23.06 0.36
C LYS A 2 -19.11 22.06 -0.40
N GLU A 3 -18.89 22.31 -1.69
CA GLU A 3 -17.92 21.53 -2.46
C GLU A 3 -16.51 21.83 -1.92
N VAL A 4 -15.75 20.80 -1.60
CA VAL A 4 -14.39 20.88 -1.04
C VAL A 4 -13.35 20.45 -2.06
N MET A 5 -13.74 19.59 -3.01
CA MET A 5 -12.86 18.99 -4.01
C MET A 5 -13.66 18.69 -5.28
N ASN A 6 -13.02 18.87 -6.43
CA ASN A 6 -13.60 18.48 -7.71
C ASN A 6 -13.82 16.96 -7.75
N GLU A 7 -14.96 16.54 -8.31
CA GLU A 7 -15.37 15.13 -8.42
C GLU A 7 -14.33 14.24 -9.08
N MET A 8 -13.66 14.74 -10.12
CA MET A 8 -12.62 14.02 -10.85
C MET A 8 -11.43 13.66 -9.95
N TYR A 9 -10.93 14.64 -9.17
CA TYR A 9 -9.82 14.40 -8.24
C TYR A 9 -10.24 13.48 -7.09
N ALA A 10 -11.46 13.65 -6.60
CA ALA A 10 -11.99 12.79 -5.53
C ALA A 10 -12.07 11.32 -6.00
N TYR A 11 -12.60 11.08 -7.19
CA TYR A 11 -12.71 9.74 -7.73
C TYR A 11 -11.34 9.13 -8.06
N THR A 12 -10.42 9.91 -8.62
CA THR A 12 -9.04 9.46 -8.88
C THR A 12 -8.35 9.01 -7.59
N MET A 13 -8.54 9.75 -6.50
CA MET A 13 -7.99 9.36 -5.19
C MET A 13 -8.63 8.06 -4.66
N ILE A 14 -9.96 7.94 -4.79
CA ILE A 14 -10.66 6.70 -4.42
C ILE A 14 -10.10 5.52 -5.22
N ASP A 15 -9.91 5.69 -6.52
CA ASP A 15 -9.42 4.62 -7.38
C ASP A 15 -7.99 4.20 -7.02
N LEU A 16 -7.09 5.15 -6.72
CA LEU A 16 -5.77 4.86 -6.16
C LEU A 16 -5.86 4.07 -4.84
N MET A 17 -6.75 4.48 -3.94
CA MET A 17 -6.93 3.82 -2.65
C MET A 17 -7.58 2.44 -2.77
N LYS A 18 -8.36 2.16 -3.82
CA LYS A 18 -8.86 0.81 -4.15
C LYS A 18 -7.72 -0.15 -4.44
N GLY A 19 -6.59 0.33 -4.94
CA GLY A 19 -5.38 -0.46 -5.12
C GLY A 19 -4.88 -1.11 -3.81
N VAL A 20 -4.98 -0.42 -2.68
CA VAL A 20 -4.57 -0.94 -1.36
C VAL A 20 -5.39 -2.17 -0.94
N THR A 21 -6.68 -2.19 -1.27
CA THR A 21 -7.62 -3.24 -0.88
C THR A 21 -7.68 -4.39 -1.89
N ARG A 22 -7.42 -4.14 -3.17
CA ARG A 22 -7.46 -5.14 -4.23
C ARG A 22 -6.18 -5.96 -4.34
N PHE A 23 -5.02 -5.32 -4.31
CA PHE A 23 -3.71 -5.97 -4.51
C PHE A 23 -2.61 -5.47 -3.57
N GLY A 24 -2.89 -4.43 -2.77
CA GLY A 24 -1.95 -3.86 -1.81
C GLY A 24 -2.00 -4.52 -0.44
N THR A 25 -1.56 -3.78 0.58
CA THR A 25 -1.34 -4.25 1.95
C THR A 25 -2.60 -4.83 2.62
N ALA A 26 -3.79 -4.36 2.27
CA ALA A 26 -5.04 -4.82 2.87
C ALA A 26 -5.66 -6.04 2.17
N SER A 27 -5.27 -6.36 0.93
CA SER A 27 -5.95 -7.34 0.08
C SER A 27 -5.96 -8.75 0.68
N GLY A 28 -4.83 -9.21 1.20
CA GLY A 28 -4.69 -10.55 1.76
C GLY A 28 -5.57 -10.76 2.99
N GLU A 29 -5.64 -9.78 3.86
CA GLU A 29 -6.43 -9.85 5.08
C GLU A 29 -7.94 -9.77 4.80
N LEU A 30 -8.36 -8.88 3.88
CA LEU A 30 -9.77 -8.80 3.45
C LEU A 30 -10.25 -10.13 2.85
N ARG A 31 -9.45 -10.78 2.00
CA ARG A 31 -9.76 -12.12 1.47
C ARG A 31 -9.82 -13.17 2.58
N ARG A 32 -8.88 -13.17 3.51
CA ARG A 32 -8.88 -14.08 4.68
C ARG A 32 -10.13 -13.90 5.53
N MET A 33 -10.63 -12.69 5.63
CA MET A 33 -11.89 -12.38 6.32
C MET A 33 -13.14 -12.75 5.52
N GLY A 34 -13.00 -13.21 4.26
CA GLY A 34 -14.13 -13.56 3.40
C GLY A 34 -14.89 -12.34 2.88
N ILE A 35 -14.23 -11.19 2.75
CA ILE A 35 -14.78 -10.01 2.07
C ILE A 35 -14.47 -10.16 0.59
N PRO A 36 -15.50 -10.29 -0.30
CA PRO A 36 -15.28 -10.50 -1.71
C PRO A 36 -14.56 -9.32 -2.40
N GLU A 37 -13.75 -9.59 -3.40
CA GLU A 37 -13.08 -8.56 -4.20
C GLU A 37 -14.04 -7.69 -5.02
N THR A 38 -15.28 -8.14 -5.19
CA THR A 38 -16.35 -7.40 -5.86
C THR A 38 -16.87 -6.21 -5.05
N VAL A 39 -16.63 -6.23 -3.71
CA VAL A 39 -16.98 -5.11 -2.83
C VAL A 39 -16.05 -3.94 -3.10
N GLU A 40 -16.63 -2.77 -3.36
CA GLU A 40 -15.82 -1.57 -3.59
C GLU A 40 -15.39 -0.93 -2.26
N ILE A 41 -14.11 -1.09 -1.97
CA ILE A 41 -13.47 -0.52 -0.77
C ILE A 41 -12.23 0.24 -1.22
N ALA A 42 -12.17 1.51 -0.90
CA ALA A 42 -10.96 2.32 -0.93
C ALA A 42 -10.37 2.39 0.48
N GLY A 43 -9.06 2.29 0.63
CA GLY A 43 -8.51 2.28 1.99
C GLY A 43 -7.03 2.62 2.06
N LYS A 44 -6.58 2.84 3.30
CA LYS A 44 -5.16 3.08 3.59
C LYS A 44 -4.80 2.53 4.97
N THR A 45 -3.73 1.77 5.01
CA THR A 45 -3.08 1.31 6.24
C THR A 45 -2.10 2.36 6.74
N GLY A 46 -1.93 2.47 8.04
CA GLY A 46 -0.92 3.31 8.68
C GLY A 46 -0.32 2.57 9.87
N THR A 47 0.95 2.20 9.79
CA THR A 47 1.69 1.58 10.89
C THR A 47 2.77 2.53 11.34
N THR A 48 2.85 2.80 12.64
CA THR A 48 3.94 3.62 13.18
C THR A 48 5.24 2.83 13.25
N GLN A 49 6.34 3.55 13.22
CA GLN A 49 7.64 2.98 13.56
C GLN A 49 7.56 2.42 14.98
N ASN A 50 8.27 1.34 15.23
CA ASN A 50 8.22 0.61 16.50
C ASN A 50 6.92 -0.19 16.75
N ASN A 51 6.02 -0.30 15.77
CA ASN A 51 4.79 -1.10 15.87
C ASN A 51 3.93 -0.77 17.11
N SER A 52 3.93 0.49 17.57
CA SER A 52 3.19 0.91 18.76
C SER A 52 1.72 1.15 18.48
N ASP A 53 1.39 1.56 17.25
CA ASP A 53 0.01 1.75 16.85
C ASP A 53 -0.20 1.54 15.35
N GLY A 54 -1.42 1.30 14.99
CA GLY A 54 -1.83 1.08 13.61
C GLY A 54 -3.20 1.65 13.30
N TRP A 55 -3.34 2.23 12.10
CA TRP A 55 -4.58 2.74 11.56
C TRP A 55 -5.02 1.95 10.34
N PHE A 56 -6.30 1.80 10.19
CA PHE A 56 -6.92 1.51 8.91
C PHE A 56 -8.05 2.50 8.65
N MET A 57 -7.93 3.26 7.57
CA MET A 57 -9.01 4.11 7.05
C MET A 57 -9.63 3.40 5.87
N GLY A 58 -10.94 3.15 5.95
CA GLY A 58 -11.71 2.50 4.90
C GLY A 58 -12.88 3.36 4.46
N ILE A 59 -13.07 3.47 3.16
CA ILE A 59 -14.13 4.22 2.50
C ILE A 59 -14.89 3.25 1.61
N THR A 60 -16.19 3.17 1.80
CA THR A 60 -17.15 2.55 0.88
C THR A 60 -18.00 3.65 0.25
N PRO A 61 -18.82 3.38 -0.77
CA PRO A 61 -19.59 4.42 -1.44
C PRO A 61 -20.42 5.30 -0.51
N ASN A 62 -20.92 4.74 0.61
CA ASN A 62 -21.85 5.42 1.51
C ASN A 62 -21.30 5.63 2.93
N LEU A 63 -20.07 5.16 3.23
CA LEU A 63 -19.53 5.22 4.59
C LEU A 63 -18.00 5.36 4.57
N ALA A 64 -17.50 6.33 5.34
CA ALA A 64 -16.08 6.49 5.63
C ALA A 64 -15.84 6.19 7.12
N THR A 65 -14.95 5.27 7.42
CA THR A 65 -14.66 4.82 8.78
C THR A 65 -13.17 4.63 9.01
N GLY A 66 -12.74 4.86 10.24
CA GLY A 66 -11.37 4.64 10.67
C GLY A 66 -11.31 3.78 11.92
N VAL A 67 -10.31 2.94 11.99
CA VAL A 67 -9.96 2.16 13.19
C VAL A 67 -8.53 2.45 13.57
N TRP A 68 -8.34 2.75 14.84
CA TRP A 68 -7.05 2.88 15.48
C TRP A 68 -6.87 1.80 16.53
N VAL A 69 -5.70 1.20 16.56
CA VAL A 69 -5.25 0.26 17.60
C VAL A 69 -3.91 0.72 18.09
N GLY A 70 -3.78 0.91 19.38
CA GLY A 70 -2.54 1.37 19.99
C GLY A 70 -2.70 1.57 21.49
N TRP A 71 -1.67 2.11 22.10
CA TRP A 71 -1.64 2.46 23.51
C TRP A 71 -1.21 3.93 23.68
N GLU A 72 -1.56 4.52 24.80
CA GLU A 72 -1.22 5.90 25.11
C GLU A 72 0.30 6.13 25.14
N ASP A 73 1.04 5.17 25.70
CA ASP A 73 2.50 5.20 25.74
C ASP A 73 3.08 4.34 24.61
N ARG A 74 3.87 4.94 23.73
CA ARG A 74 4.57 4.27 22.64
C ARG A 74 5.64 3.26 23.07
N ALA A 75 6.03 3.25 24.34
CA ALA A 75 6.86 2.20 24.90
C ALA A 75 6.14 0.83 24.87
N THR A 76 4.81 0.85 24.90
CA THR A 76 3.99 -0.36 24.70
C THR A 76 3.82 -0.58 23.20
N HIS A 77 4.44 -1.64 22.70
CA HIS A 77 4.44 -1.94 21.27
C HIS A 77 4.48 -3.45 21.01
N PHE A 78 4.13 -3.86 19.81
CA PHE A 78 4.30 -5.25 19.40
C PHE A 78 5.78 -5.58 19.21
N PHE A 79 6.15 -6.78 19.58
CA PHE A 79 7.53 -7.24 19.56
C PHE A 79 8.14 -7.27 18.13
N ASN A 80 7.32 -7.51 17.13
CA ASN A 80 7.76 -7.56 15.74
C ASN A 80 6.74 -6.97 14.77
N THR A 81 7.21 -6.61 13.59
CA THR A 81 6.38 -6.04 12.52
C THR A 81 5.34 -7.04 12.00
N GLY A 82 5.55 -8.34 12.11
CA GLY A 82 4.60 -9.35 11.66
C GLY A 82 3.26 -9.29 12.39
N GLU A 83 3.29 -8.95 13.68
CA GLU A 83 2.11 -8.80 14.53
C GLU A 83 1.63 -7.35 14.60
N GLY A 84 2.55 -6.39 14.62
CA GLY A 84 2.28 -4.97 14.80
C GLY A 84 1.96 -4.21 13.51
N LYS A 85 1.60 -4.90 12.41
CA LYS A 85 1.13 -4.24 11.19
C LYS A 85 -0.33 -3.88 11.26
N SER A 86 -0.70 -2.73 10.70
CA SER A 86 -2.10 -2.25 10.65
C SER A 86 -3.05 -3.25 10.03
N GLU A 87 -2.61 -4.04 9.05
CA GLU A 87 -3.41 -5.10 8.44
C GLU A 87 -3.67 -6.28 9.40
N LYS A 88 -2.93 -6.39 10.49
CA LYS A 88 -3.15 -7.42 11.54
C LYS A 88 -3.88 -6.90 12.76
N MET A 89 -3.85 -5.59 13.00
CA MET A 89 -4.45 -4.93 14.15
C MET A 89 -5.77 -4.24 13.80
N ALA A 90 -5.68 -3.15 13.06
CA ALA A 90 -6.82 -2.26 12.80
C ALA A 90 -7.76 -2.78 11.70
N LEU A 91 -7.21 -3.36 10.62
CA LEU A 91 -7.99 -3.86 9.49
C LEU A 91 -8.96 -4.98 9.88
N PRO A 92 -8.61 -6.00 10.70
CA PRO A 92 -9.56 -7.02 11.11
C PRO A 92 -10.77 -6.46 11.88
N ILE A 93 -10.54 -5.48 12.75
CA ILE A 93 -11.61 -4.81 13.50
C ILE A 93 -12.53 -4.06 12.53
N TRP A 94 -11.95 -3.33 11.59
CA TRP A 94 -12.69 -2.65 10.54
C TRP A 94 -13.54 -3.62 9.72
N GLY A 95 -12.97 -4.75 9.31
CA GLY A 95 -13.69 -5.74 8.52
C GLY A 95 -14.86 -6.40 9.28
N ILE A 96 -14.69 -6.68 10.59
CA ILE A 96 -15.77 -7.18 11.45
C ILE A 96 -16.86 -6.14 11.57
N PHE A 97 -16.51 -4.88 11.77
CA PHE A 97 -17.44 -3.77 11.83
C PHE A 97 -18.27 -3.67 10.53
N MET A 98 -17.58 -3.64 9.38
CA MET A 98 -18.27 -3.53 8.07
C MET A 98 -19.19 -4.72 7.78
N LYS A 99 -18.80 -5.94 8.15
CA LYS A 99 -19.71 -7.09 8.03
C LYS A 99 -20.99 -6.92 8.82
N LYS A 100 -20.93 -6.30 10.00
CA LYS A 100 -22.13 -5.99 10.80
C LYS A 100 -22.95 -4.89 10.13
N VAL A 101 -22.30 -3.84 9.60
CA VAL A 101 -22.96 -2.77 8.84
C VAL A 101 -23.72 -3.35 7.63
N TRP A 102 -23.09 -4.21 6.85
CA TRP A 102 -23.73 -4.85 5.68
C TRP A 102 -24.82 -5.86 6.03
N ALA A 103 -24.78 -6.44 7.23
CA ALA A 103 -25.82 -7.33 7.72
C ALA A 103 -27.06 -6.58 8.22
N ASP A 104 -26.90 -5.33 8.61
CA ASP A 104 -27.99 -4.48 9.09
C ASP A 104 -28.68 -3.78 7.91
N LYS A 105 -29.85 -4.32 7.55
CA LYS A 105 -30.63 -3.81 6.41
C LYS A 105 -31.27 -2.43 6.66
N GLU A 106 -31.40 -2.02 7.91
CA GLU A 106 -31.98 -0.71 8.26
C GLU A 106 -31.05 0.43 7.88
N LEU A 107 -29.73 0.18 7.81
CA LEU A 107 -28.74 1.18 7.42
C LEU A 107 -28.76 1.49 5.91
N GLY A 108 -29.31 0.62 5.09
CA GLY A 108 -29.35 0.79 3.63
C GLY A 108 -27.96 0.81 2.97
N ILE A 109 -26.93 0.30 3.66
CA ILE A 109 -25.56 0.20 3.16
C ILE A 109 -25.28 -1.26 2.82
N THR A 110 -24.90 -1.52 1.58
CA THR A 110 -24.75 -2.89 1.08
C THR A 110 -23.34 -3.13 0.50
N PRO A 111 -22.88 -4.39 0.44
CA PRO A 111 -21.60 -4.70 -0.22
C PRO A 111 -21.65 -4.53 -1.75
N ASP A 112 -22.85 -4.38 -2.33
CA ASP A 112 -23.04 -4.21 -3.77
C ASP A 112 -22.97 -2.74 -4.23
N ASP A 113 -22.96 -1.81 -3.27
CA ASP A 113 -22.87 -0.37 -3.56
C ASP A 113 -21.58 -0.06 -4.35
N LYS A 114 -21.69 0.89 -5.30
CA LYS A 114 -20.57 1.28 -6.18
C LYS A 114 -20.27 2.77 -6.05
N PHE A 115 -19.00 3.11 -6.12
CA PHE A 115 -18.60 4.52 -6.22
C PHE A 115 -19.10 5.12 -7.53
N ALA A 116 -19.69 6.31 -7.43
CA ALA A 116 -20.09 7.06 -8.61
C ALA A 116 -18.85 7.47 -9.41
N LYS A 117 -18.72 6.92 -10.62
CA LYS A 117 -17.61 7.23 -11.52
C LYS A 117 -17.99 8.43 -12.40
N PRO A 118 -17.18 9.52 -12.42
CA PRO A 118 -17.42 10.64 -13.33
C PRO A 118 -17.43 10.18 -14.79
N SER A 119 -18.36 10.71 -15.59
CA SER A 119 -18.53 10.28 -16.99
C SER A 119 -17.32 10.56 -17.88
N ASN A 120 -16.54 11.56 -17.53
CA ASN A 120 -15.34 11.98 -18.27
C ASN A 120 -14.03 11.45 -17.63
N TRP A 121 -14.11 10.56 -16.64
CA TRP A 121 -12.93 9.94 -16.07
C TRP A 121 -12.39 8.84 -17.00
N THR A 122 -11.13 8.98 -17.42
CA THR A 122 -10.47 8.12 -18.42
C THR A 122 -9.29 7.32 -17.86
N GLY A 123 -8.86 7.62 -16.63
CA GLY A 123 -7.76 6.90 -15.97
C GLY A 123 -8.27 5.66 -15.26
N ASP A 124 -7.69 4.50 -15.51
CA ASP A 124 -7.83 3.33 -14.65
C ASP A 124 -6.50 3.12 -13.93
N CYS A 125 -6.52 3.14 -12.59
CA CYS A 125 -5.30 2.85 -11.82
C CYS A 125 -4.80 1.43 -12.02
N ALA A 126 -5.61 0.53 -12.58
CA ALA A 126 -5.15 -0.76 -13.03
C ALA A 126 -4.10 -0.63 -14.14
N ASP A 127 -4.22 0.38 -15.01
CA ASP A 127 -3.22 0.69 -16.04
C ASP A 127 -1.92 1.24 -15.44
N LEU A 128 -1.98 1.76 -14.21
CA LEU A 128 -0.81 2.22 -13.46
C LEU A 128 -0.01 1.07 -12.83
N GLN A 129 -0.51 -0.16 -12.82
CA GLN A 129 0.25 -1.32 -12.32
C GLN A 129 1.50 -1.61 -13.17
N GLY A 130 1.49 -1.21 -14.45
CA GLY A 130 2.68 -1.23 -15.30
C GLY A 130 3.67 -0.08 -15.03
N LEU A 131 3.27 0.90 -14.23
CA LEU A 131 4.02 2.14 -13.98
C LEU A 131 4.82 2.11 -12.67
N GLY A 132 4.63 1.09 -11.84
CA GLY A 132 5.43 0.87 -10.62
C GLY A 132 6.80 0.25 -10.89
N GLY A 133 7.23 0.17 -12.15
CA GLY A 133 8.61 -0.13 -12.51
C GLY A 133 9.47 1.09 -12.25
N TYR A 134 10.36 1.01 -11.29
CA TYR A 134 11.56 1.83 -11.34
C TYR A 134 12.20 1.57 -12.71
N GLY A 135 12.50 2.64 -13.47
CA GLY A 135 13.31 2.48 -14.67
C GLY A 135 14.61 1.74 -14.33
N ASP A 136 15.23 1.09 -15.29
CA ASP A 136 16.52 0.39 -15.10
C ASP A 136 17.61 1.28 -14.47
N ASP A 137 17.37 2.58 -14.38
CA ASP A 137 18.18 3.62 -13.75
C ASP A 137 17.75 3.97 -12.30
N GLY A 138 16.72 3.29 -11.76
CA GLY A 138 16.20 3.53 -10.40
C GLY A 138 15.36 4.81 -10.24
N GLY A 139 15.03 5.50 -11.33
CA GLY A 139 14.23 6.72 -11.32
C GLY A 139 12.73 6.47 -11.50
N LEU A 140 11.88 7.32 -10.88
CA LEU A 140 10.45 7.37 -11.13
C LEU A 140 10.20 7.86 -12.57
N GLN A 141 9.55 7.01 -13.38
CA GLN A 141 9.17 7.41 -14.73
C GLN A 141 8.03 8.42 -14.69
N THR A 142 8.13 9.48 -15.49
CA THR A 142 7.04 10.45 -15.66
C THR A 142 5.94 9.89 -16.56
N ILE A 143 4.72 10.41 -16.43
CA ILE A 143 3.56 10.02 -17.26
C ILE A 143 3.86 10.13 -18.76
N ASP A 144 4.67 11.10 -19.16
CA ASP A 144 5.08 11.28 -20.57
C ASP A 144 6.06 10.21 -21.05
N GLN A 145 6.96 9.74 -20.18
CA GLN A 145 7.88 8.63 -20.47
C GLN A 145 7.16 7.30 -20.60
N ILE A 146 6.03 7.17 -19.91
CA ILE A 146 5.17 5.99 -19.93
C ILE A 146 4.31 5.95 -21.19
N LYS A 147 3.72 7.09 -21.57
CA LYS A 147 2.89 7.21 -22.79
C LYS A 147 3.71 7.11 -24.08
N ASN A 148 4.99 7.46 -24.02
CA ASN A 148 5.92 7.43 -25.14
C ASN A 148 7.23 6.75 -24.70
N PRO A 149 7.28 5.42 -24.53
CA PRO A 149 8.49 4.73 -24.16
C PRO A 149 9.56 4.94 -25.24
N LYS A 150 10.74 5.43 -24.84
CA LYS A 150 11.87 5.50 -25.74
C LYS A 150 12.14 4.10 -26.30
N PRO A 151 12.49 3.95 -27.60
CA PRO A 151 12.90 2.67 -28.16
C PRO A 151 14.01 2.07 -27.30
N LYS A 152 13.86 0.81 -26.90
CA LYS A 152 14.93 0.10 -26.18
C LYS A 152 16.14 0.01 -27.11
N ASP A 153 17.22 0.66 -26.73
CA ASP A 153 18.50 0.57 -27.40
C ASP A 153 19.01 -0.87 -27.22
N ASN A 154 18.85 -1.69 -28.24
CA ASN A 154 19.31 -3.09 -28.27
C ASN A 154 20.83 -3.14 -28.50
N GLN A 155 21.62 -2.48 -27.68
CA GLN A 155 23.04 -2.75 -27.62
C GLN A 155 23.32 -3.83 -26.58
N PRO A 156 24.00 -4.92 -26.93
CA PRO A 156 24.40 -5.93 -25.96
C PRO A 156 25.41 -5.30 -24.99
N LYS A 157 25.02 -5.10 -23.74
CA LYS A 157 25.93 -4.70 -22.68
C LYS A 157 26.91 -5.84 -22.42
N ASN A 158 28.10 -5.74 -22.99
CA ASN A 158 29.25 -6.54 -22.64
C ASN A 158 29.76 -6.11 -21.25
N ASN A 159 29.13 -6.58 -20.20
CA ASN A 159 29.66 -6.46 -18.85
C ASN A 159 30.32 -7.77 -18.44
N LYS A 160 31.61 -7.90 -18.76
CA LYS A 160 32.49 -8.78 -17.99
C LYS A 160 32.71 -8.16 -16.61
N PRO A 161 32.53 -8.87 -15.52
CA PRO A 161 32.96 -8.40 -14.21
C PRO A 161 34.47 -8.30 -14.20
N LYS A 162 35.03 -7.17 -13.82
CA LYS A 162 36.42 -7.05 -13.42
C LYS A 162 36.57 -7.80 -12.10
N GLU A 163 37.28 -8.89 -12.11
CA GLU A 163 37.89 -9.49 -10.93
C GLU A 163 38.90 -8.49 -10.34
N GLU A 164 38.52 -7.77 -9.32
CA GLU A 164 39.46 -7.11 -8.42
C GLU A 164 40.01 -8.13 -7.43
N ASN A 165 41.31 -8.39 -7.56
CA ASN A 165 42.09 -9.16 -6.62
C ASN A 165 42.00 -8.57 -5.21
N LEU A 166 41.23 -9.25 -4.34
CA LEU A 166 41.18 -9.03 -2.89
C LEU A 166 42.12 -10.05 -2.21
N ASN A 167 43.42 -9.89 -2.46
CA ASN A 167 44.46 -10.60 -1.71
C ASN A 167 45.75 -9.73 -1.67
N GLU A 168 45.72 -8.76 -0.76
CA GLU A 168 46.94 -8.17 -0.17
C GLU A 168 46.50 -7.12 0.87
N ASN A 169 46.30 -7.58 2.10
CA ASN A 169 46.51 -6.82 3.34
C ASN A 169 45.76 -7.48 4.51
N LEU A 170 46.10 -8.72 4.80
CA LEU A 170 45.84 -9.34 6.08
C LEU A 170 47.18 -9.81 6.65
N ASN A 171 47.91 -8.87 7.23
CA ASN A 171 48.94 -9.16 8.24
C ASN A 171 49.49 -7.85 8.78
N LYS A 172 48.99 -7.47 9.95
CA LYS A 172 49.66 -6.71 11.02
C LYS A 172 48.59 -6.04 11.85
N ASP A 173 48.23 -6.74 12.92
CA ASP A 173 48.07 -6.19 14.25
C ASP A 173 47.54 -7.32 15.15
N GLU A 174 48.50 -8.13 15.62
CA GLU A 174 48.33 -8.94 16.83
C GLU A 174 48.24 -7.97 17.99
N VAL A 175 47.07 -7.88 18.62
CA VAL A 175 46.91 -7.23 19.91
C VAL A 175 46.93 -8.33 20.99
N ASP A 176 48.03 -8.33 21.70
CA ASP A 176 48.33 -9.17 22.85
C ASP A 176 47.34 -8.89 24.01
N PHE A 177 46.52 -9.87 24.37
CA PHE A 177 45.66 -9.86 25.57
C PHE A 177 46.34 -10.68 26.68
N ASN A 178 47.31 -10.05 27.36
CA ASN A 178 47.76 -10.47 28.69
C ASN A 178 48.25 -9.23 29.48
N GLN A 179 47.34 -8.63 30.22
CA GLN A 179 47.54 -8.07 31.58
C GLN A 179 46.17 -7.67 32.15
#